data_ab23b0bf81efe4cb8dbd0b7d54a43b66
#
_entry.id   ab23b0bf81efe4cb8dbd0b7d54a43b66
#
_cell.length_a   1.000
_cell.length_b   1.000
_cell.length_c   1.000
_cell.angle_alpha   90.00
_cell.angle_beta   90.00
_cell.angle_gamma   90.00
#
_symmetry.space_group_name_H-M   'P 1'
#
loop_
_entity.id
_entity.type
_entity.pdbx_description
1 polymer ?
#
loop_
_entity_poly.entity_id
_entity_poly.type
_entity_poly.pdbx_seq_one_letter_code
_entity_poly.pdbx_strand_id
1 'polypeptide(L)'
;MFFRGRPKEGKEPGHETRDSPETVLLDEATGLCKTWYFEHRVHEEVQRCARYGRAFAVIFWEPRLLPGEALTDEAIARIGVVINEGLRQTDLAAQLERTRFAALLVESEHNTARTVAYRMKGSLASRVRGGPGTWRTGLALFPDDGVDVPTLFQVATRKLSEDVGIAV
;
A
#
# COMPACT_ATOMS: atom_id res chain seq x y z
N MET A 1 -0.12 -73.23 1.69
CA MET A 1 0.65 -72.41 0.74
C MET A 1 0.07 -71.00 0.84
N PHE A 2 0.80 -70.08 1.54
CA PHE A 2 0.29 -68.79 1.94
C PHE A 2 0.72 -67.74 0.92
N PHE A 3 -0.24 -67.06 0.27
CA PHE A 3 0.01 -65.86 -0.51
C PHE A 3 -0.20 -64.64 0.38
N ARG A 4 0.89 -63.97 0.75
CA ARG A 4 0.86 -62.65 1.39
C ARG A 4 0.65 -61.59 0.31
N GLY A 5 -0.55 -60.98 0.29
CA GLY A 5 -0.81 -59.72 -0.44
C GLY A 5 -0.12 -58.58 0.24
N ARG A 6 0.68 -57.79 -0.53
CA ARG A 6 1.26 -56.51 -0.09
C ARG A 6 0.13 -55.45 0.09
N PRO A 7 0.18 -54.63 1.14
CA PRO A 7 -0.71 -53.47 1.23
C PRO A 7 -0.31 -52.45 0.15
N LYS A 8 -1.29 -51.92 -0.55
CA LYS A 8 -1.15 -50.79 -1.45
C LYS A 8 -0.84 -49.55 -0.60
N GLU A 9 0.28 -48.90 -0.89
CA GLU A 9 0.62 -47.61 -0.36
C GLU A 9 -0.50 -46.61 -0.69
N GLY A 10 -1.14 -46.11 0.35
CA GLY A 10 -2.11 -45.02 0.28
C GLY A 10 -1.40 -43.75 -0.15
N LYS A 11 -1.86 -43.21 -1.26
CA LYS A 11 -1.52 -41.88 -1.74
C LYS A 11 -2.01 -40.93 -0.68
N GLU A 12 -1.11 -40.28 0.04
CA GLU A 12 -1.45 -39.21 0.97
C GLU A 12 -2.18 -38.08 0.19
N PRO A 13 -3.30 -37.57 0.71
CA PRO A 13 -3.95 -36.41 0.10
C PRO A 13 -3.01 -35.21 0.21
N GLY A 14 -2.79 -34.54 -0.92
CA GLY A 14 -1.95 -33.39 -1.04
C GLY A 14 -2.25 -32.37 0.06
N HIS A 15 -1.19 -31.88 0.65
CA HIS A 15 -1.20 -30.79 1.62
C HIS A 15 -1.73 -29.55 0.89
N GLU A 16 -3.04 -29.31 1.01
CA GLU A 16 -3.61 -28.00 0.71
C GLU A 16 -2.96 -27.03 1.70
N THR A 17 -1.99 -26.27 1.21
CA THR A 17 -1.49 -25.08 1.88
C THR A 17 -2.70 -24.16 2.08
N ARG A 18 -3.30 -24.23 3.27
CA ARG A 18 -4.24 -23.21 3.71
C ARG A 18 -3.45 -21.91 3.75
N ASP A 19 -3.71 -21.02 2.78
CA ASP A 19 -3.18 -19.68 2.78
C ASP A 19 -3.47 -19.07 4.15
N SER A 20 -2.42 -18.60 4.84
CA SER A 20 -2.64 -17.91 6.09
C SER A 20 -3.46 -16.64 5.80
N PRO A 21 -4.28 -16.13 6.74
CA PRO A 21 -5.01 -14.89 6.53
C PRO A 21 -4.14 -13.73 6.04
N GLU A 22 -2.87 -13.71 6.43
CA GLU A 22 -1.88 -12.73 6.01
C GLU A 22 -1.56 -12.83 4.51
N THR A 23 -1.38 -14.03 3.97
CA THR A 23 -1.12 -14.27 2.54
C THR A 23 -2.31 -13.85 1.67
N VAL A 24 -3.52 -13.88 2.20
CA VAL A 24 -4.73 -13.43 1.49
C VAL A 24 -4.79 -11.90 1.38
N LEU A 25 -4.37 -11.17 2.41
CA LEU A 25 -4.54 -9.72 2.54
C LEU A 25 -3.32 -8.91 2.12
N LEU A 26 -2.12 -9.48 2.26
CA LEU A 26 -0.85 -8.81 1.97
C LEU A 26 -0.26 -9.29 0.64
N ASP A 27 0.46 -8.38 0.00
CA ASP A 27 1.33 -8.67 -1.12
C ASP A 27 2.66 -9.25 -0.62
N GLU A 28 3.07 -10.41 -1.12
CA GLU A 28 4.25 -11.12 -0.64
C GLU A 28 5.57 -10.38 -0.91
N ALA A 29 5.62 -9.62 -2.00
CA ALA A 29 6.84 -8.91 -2.39
C ALA A 29 7.10 -7.68 -1.53
N THR A 30 6.05 -6.96 -1.15
CA THR A 30 6.14 -5.69 -0.44
C THR A 30 5.76 -5.76 1.02
N GLY A 31 4.99 -6.77 1.43
CA GLY A 31 4.36 -6.84 2.75
C GLY A 31 3.28 -5.78 2.97
N LEU A 32 2.87 -5.06 1.92
CA LEU A 32 1.78 -4.09 1.95
C LEU A 32 0.44 -4.78 1.65
N CYS A 33 -0.66 -4.09 1.95
CA CYS A 33 -1.99 -4.62 1.63
C CYS A 33 -2.19 -4.75 0.12
N LYS A 34 -2.95 -5.75 -0.28
CA LYS A 34 -3.46 -5.87 -1.65
C LYS A 34 -4.44 -4.74 -1.93
N THR A 35 -4.49 -4.27 -3.18
CA THR A 35 -5.33 -3.15 -3.63
C THR A 35 -6.79 -3.28 -3.21
N TRP A 36 -7.42 -4.43 -3.46
CA TRP A 36 -8.83 -4.65 -3.12
C TRP A 36 -9.11 -4.51 -1.62
N TYR A 37 -8.18 -4.97 -0.77
CA TYR A 37 -8.33 -4.86 0.69
C TYR A 37 -8.13 -3.42 1.15
N PHE A 38 -7.19 -2.70 0.57
CA PHE A 38 -6.98 -1.28 0.83
C PHE A 38 -8.21 -0.45 0.47
N GLU A 39 -8.78 -0.64 -0.72
CA GLU A 39 -10.00 0.05 -1.16
C GLU A 39 -11.18 -0.24 -0.23
N HIS A 40 -11.35 -1.51 0.15
CA HIS A 40 -12.37 -1.91 1.11
C HIS A 40 -12.21 -1.17 2.46
N ARG A 41 -11.00 -1.09 2.99
CA ARG A 41 -10.70 -0.40 4.25
C ARG A 41 -10.92 1.11 4.15
N VAL A 42 -10.60 1.74 3.02
CA VAL A 42 -10.92 3.16 2.79
C VAL A 42 -12.44 3.36 2.76
N HIS A 43 -13.18 2.44 2.15
CA HIS A 43 -14.65 2.51 2.13
C HIS A 43 -15.27 2.39 3.53
N GLU A 44 -14.80 1.46 4.34
CA GLU A 44 -15.21 1.33 5.74
C GLU A 44 -14.90 2.61 6.54
N GLU A 45 -13.73 3.21 6.30
CA GLU A 45 -13.32 4.43 6.99
C GLU A 45 -14.16 5.64 6.59
N VAL A 46 -14.57 5.76 5.31
CA VAL A 46 -15.56 6.76 4.87
C VAL A 46 -16.84 6.64 5.68
N GLN A 47 -17.40 5.43 5.79
CA GLN A 47 -18.64 5.20 6.54
C GLN A 47 -18.47 5.51 8.04
N ARG A 48 -17.35 5.09 8.63
CA ARG A 48 -17.02 5.34 10.03
C ARG A 48 -16.90 6.83 10.31
N CYS A 49 -16.12 7.55 9.52
CA CYS A 49 -15.86 8.97 9.72
C CYS A 49 -17.10 9.84 9.43
N ALA A 50 -17.90 9.48 8.43
CA ALA A 50 -19.19 10.14 8.19
C ALA A 50 -20.15 10.03 9.39
N ARG A 51 -20.16 8.87 10.06
CA ARG A 51 -21.02 8.65 11.27
C ARG A 51 -20.55 9.44 12.47
N TYR A 52 -19.24 9.56 12.69
CA TYR A 52 -18.68 10.11 13.93
C TYR A 52 -18.07 11.51 13.77
N GLY A 53 -18.19 12.14 12.60
CA GLY A 53 -17.65 13.48 12.34
C GLY A 53 -16.12 13.52 12.46
N ARG A 54 -15.42 12.46 12.02
CA ARG A 54 -13.95 12.36 12.07
C ARG A 54 -13.34 12.55 10.69
N ALA A 55 -12.05 12.84 10.68
CA ALA A 55 -11.26 12.99 9.47
C ALA A 55 -10.26 11.84 9.32
N PHE A 56 -9.92 11.53 8.08
CA PHE A 56 -8.82 10.65 7.70
C PHE A 56 -8.17 11.14 6.40
N ALA A 57 -7.00 10.61 6.07
CA ALA A 57 -6.31 10.98 4.86
C ALA A 57 -5.94 9.78 4.00
N VAL A 58 -5.99 9.96 2.68
CA VAL A 58 -5.40 9.05 1.70
C VAL A 58 -4.21 9.76 1.08
N ILE A 59 -3.07 9.08 1.04
CA ILE A 59 -1.83 9.60 0.45
C ILE A 59 -1.39 8.65 -0.65
N PHE A 60 -0.97 9.21 -1.78
CA PHE A 60 -0.31 8.48 -2.86
C PHE A 60 1.13 8.94 -3.00
N TRP A 61 2.03 7.99 -3.28
CA TRP A 61 3.42 8.23 -3.66
C TRP A 61 3.74 7.52 -4.97
N GLU A 62 4.46 8.20 -5.82
CA GLU A 62 4.90 7.68 -7.10
C GLU A 62 6.32 8.15 -7.42
N PRO A 63 7.24 7.23 -7.83
CA PRO A 63 8.57 7.62 -8.23
C PRO A 63 8.54 8.41 -9.54
N ARG A 64 9.44 9.36 -9.68
CA ARG A 64 9.74 9.97 -10.98
C ARG A 64 10.78 9.12 -11.69
N LEU A 65 10.32 8.35 -12.64
CA LEU A 65 11.19 7.54 -13.50
C LEU A 65 11.53 8.31 -14.77
N LEU A 66 12.77 8.18 -15.25
CA LEU A 66 13.16 8.68 -16.55
C LEU A 66 12.63 7.73 -17.64
N PRO A 67 12.51 8.20 -18.89
CA PRO A 67 12.11 7.34 -20.00
C PRO A 67 13.01 6.09 -20.11
N GLY A 68 12.39 4.91 -20.07
CA GLY A 68 13.09 3.63 -20.09
C GLY A 68 13.52 3.08 -18.73
N GLU A 69 13.38 3.84 -17.64
CA GLU A 69 13.59 3.33 -16.28
C GLU A 69 12.36 2.57 -15.76
N ALA A 70 12.63 1.54 -14.99
CA ALA A 70 11.60 0.76 -14.28
C ALA A 70 12.08 0.42 -12.87
N LEU A 71 11.14 0.28 -11.94
CA LEU A 71 11.46 -0.25 -10.62
C LEU A 71 11.83 -1.73 -10.72
N THR A 72 12.95 -2.10 -10.12
CA THR A 72 13.32 -3.51 -9.92
C THR A 72 12.46 -4.12 -8.80
N ASP A 73 12.33 -5.44 -8.77
CA ASP A 73 11.58 -6.13 -7.71
C ASP A 73 12.22 -5.91 -6.33
N GLU A 74 13.56 -5.80 -6.27
CA GLU A 74 14.28 -5.45 -5.05
C GLU A 74 13.94 -4.03 -4.57
N ALA A 75 13.87 -3.06 -5.49
CA ALA A 75 13.45 -1.69 -5.15
C ALA A 75 12.00 -1.67 -4.65
N ILE A 76 11.09 -2.41 -5.28
CA ILE A 76 9.69 -2.54 -4.87
C ILE A 76 9.59 -3.14 -3.45
N ALA A 77 10.29 -4.23 -3.19
CA ALA A 77 10.33 -4.84 -1.85
C ALA A 77 10.88 -3.83 -0.80
N ARG A 78 11.93 -3.10 -1.13
CA ARG A 78 12.50 -2.07 -0.25
C ARG A 78 11.55 -0.91 0.00
N ILE A 79 10.77 -0.49 -1.00
CA ILE A 79 9.71 0.52 -0.84
C ILE A 79 8.70 0.07 0.19
N GLY A 80 8.23 -1.20 0.11
CA GLY A 80 7.31 -1.78 1.08
C GLY A 80 7.83 -1.69 2.51
N VAL A 81 9.08 -2.06 2.74
CA VAL A 81 9.73 -1.97 4.06
C VAL A 81 9.77 -0.52 4.55
N VAL A 82 10.20 0.43 3.70
CA VAL A 82 10.31 1.85 4.08
C VAL A 82 8.95 2.43 4.45
N ILE A 83 7.89 2.09 3.72
CA ILE A 83 6.54 2.55 3.99
C ILE A 83 6.02 1.97 5.30
N ASN A 84 6.13 0.65 5.51
CA ASN A 84 5.68 0.00 6.75
C ASN A 84 6.38 0.55 8.00
N GLU A 85 7.69 0.78 7.93
CA GLU A 85 8.44 1.35 9.06
C GLU A 85 8.08 2.82 9.34
N GLY A 86 7.60 3.55 8.35
CA GLY A 86 7.29 4.97 8.46
C GLY A 86 5.86 5.28 8.88
N LEU A 87 4.96 4.30 8.93
CA LEU A 87 3.56 4.43 9.30
C LEU A 87 3.29 3.92 10.71
N ARG A 88 2.15 4.34 11.29
CA ARG A 88 1.67 3.81 12.58
C ARG A 88 1.04 2.45 12.37
N GLN A 89 0.94 1.66 13.42
CA GLN A 89 0.27 0.35 13.39
C GLN A 89 -1.22 0.44 12.99
N THR A 90 -1.86 1.58 13.24
CA THR A 90 -3.25 1.85 12.86
C THR A 90 -3.44 2.26 11.41
N ASP A 91 -2.37 2.71 10.76
CA ASP A 91 -2.40 3.13 9.37
C ASP A 91 -2.27 1.89 8.46
N LEU A 92 -2.79 1.99 7.25
CA LEU A 92 -2.64 0.95 6.24
C LEU A 92 -1.86 1.48 5.05
N ALA A 93 -1.12 0.60 4.39
CA ALA A 93 -0.48 0.91 3.12
C ALA A 93 -0.69 -0.20 2.10
N ALA A 94 -0.71 0.17 0.82
CA ALA A 94 -0.86 -0.75 -0.30
C ALA A 94 0.02 -0.35 -1.48
N GLN A 95 0.35 -1.33 -2.30
CA GLN A 95 0.81 -1.11 -3.65
C GLN A 95 -0.40 -1.20 -4.59
N LEU A 96 -0.83 -0.06 -5.16
CA LEU A 96 -1.98 0.00 -6.07
C LEU A 96 -1.60 -0.41 -7.49
N GLU A 97 -0.43 0.02 -7.93
CA GLU A 97 0.17 -0.27 -9.23
C GLU A 97 1.66 -0.48 -9.04
N ARG A 98 2.36 -0.98 -10.07
CA ARG A 98 3.81 -1.23 -9.97
C ARG A 98 4.62 -0.02 -9.48
N THR A 99 4.15 1.19 -9.79
CA THR A 99 4.82 2.43 -9.41
C THR A 99 4.02 3.30 -8.45
N ARG A 100 2.80 2.91 -8.09
CA ARG A 100 1.93 3.70 -7.20
C ARG A 100 1.72 3.00 -5.88
N PHE A 101 2.09 3.70 -4.82
CA PHE A 101 1.94 3.27 -3.43
C PHE A 101 0.98 4.21 -2.71
N ALA A 102 0.19 3.65 -1.79
CA ALA A 102 -0.83 4.39 -1.07
C ALA A 102 -0.75 4.16 0.44
N ALA A 103 -1.24 5.12 1.20
CA ALA A 103 -1.54 4.94 2.62
C ALA A 103 -2.90 5.53 2.99
N LEU A 104 -3.57 4.87 3.93
CA LEU A 104 -4.72 5.34 4.67
C LEU A 104 -4.26 5.72 6.07
N LEU A 105 -4.32 7.00 6.41
CA LEU A 105 -4.00 7.53 7.74
C LEU A 105 -5.30 7.72 8.52
N VAL A 106 -5.54 6.84 9.47
CA VAL A 106 -6.73 6.86 10.32
C VAL A 106 -6.65 8.04 11.30
N GLU A 107 -7.79 8.71 11.54
CA GLU A 107 -7.89 9.83 12.48
C GLU A 107 -6.80 10.89 12.28
N SER A 108 -6.67 11.35 11.04
CA SER A 108 -5.60 12.25 10.65
C SER A 108 -6.15 13.54 10.07
N GLU A 109 -5.72 14.66 10.67
CA GLU A 109 -6.01 16.00 10.20
C GLU A 109 -4.98 16.46 9.14
N HIS A 110 -5.29 17.54 8.44
CA HIS A 110 -4.51 18.07 7.33
C HIS A 110 -3.00 18.21 7.63
N ASN A 111 -2.65 18.86 8.75
CA ASN A 111 -1.24 19.10 9.08
C ASN A 111 -0.48 17.81 9.39
N THR A 112 -1.11 16.87 10.10
CA THR A 112 -0.51 15.57 10.40
C THR A 112 -0.32 14.76 9.13
N ALA A 113 -1.35 14.67 8.28
CA ALA A 113 -1.30 13.94 7.02
C ALA A 113 -0.22 14.51 6.07
N ARG A 114 -0.14 15.84 5.98
CA ARG A 114 0.88 16.54 5.19
C ARG A 114 2.29 16.23 5.68
N THR A 115 2.51 16.27 7.00
CA THR A 115 3.80 15.93 7.60
C THR A 115 4.21 14.49 7.28
N VAL A 116 3.30 13.53 7.38
CA VAL A 116 3.56 12.13 7.02
C VAL A 116 3.87 12.00 5.53
N ALA A 117 3.08 12.65 4.66
CA ALA A 117 3.26 12.60 3.21
C ALA A 117 4.67 13.04 2.80
N TYR A 118 5.13 14.19 3.29
CA TYR A 118 6.45 14.73 2.94
C TYR A 118 7.61 13.98 3.61
N ARG A 119 7.46 13.58 4.86
CA ARG A 119 8.46 12.75 5.55
C ARG A 119 8.67 11.44 4.81
N MET A 120 7.59 10.78 4.41
CA MET A 120 7.68 9.53 3.65
C MET A 120 8.32 9.74 2.28
N LYS A 121 7.96 10.81 1.56
CA LYS A 121 8.60 11.20 0.31
C LYS A 121 10.14 11.30 0.45
N GLY A 122 10.62 11.97 1.49
CA GLY A 122 12.05 12.06 1.81
C GLY A 122 12.68 10.71 2.17
N SER A 123 11.98 9.89 2.96
CA SER A 123 12.44 8.55 3.33
C SER A 123 12.57 7.62 2.13
N LEU A 124 11.60 7.65 1.21
CA LEU A 124 11.63 6.88 -0.02
C LEU A 124 12.80 7.30 -0.91
N ALA A 125 13.02 8.60 -1.10
CA ALA A 125 14.11 9.13 -1.89
C ALA A 125 15.49 8.73 -1.35
N SER A 126 15.67 8.74 -0.03
CA SER A 126 16.98 8.51 0.62
C SER A 126 17.27 7.03 0.89
N ARG A 127 16.26 6.19 1.12
CA ARG A 127 16.43 4.82 1.63
C ARG A 127 16.23 3.73 0.58
N VAL A 128 15.64 4.04 -0.57
CA VAL A 128 15.44 3.08 -1.67
C VAL A 128 16.66 3.14 -2.60
N ARG A 129 17.65 2.27 -2.34
CA ARG A 129 18.85 2.16 -3.18
C ARG A 129 18.49 1.64 -4.57
N GLY A 130 19.07 2.25 -5.61
CA GLY A 130 18.77 1.91 -7.01
C GLY A 130 17.37 2.32 -7.46
N GLY A 131 16.63 3.01 -6.61
CA GLY A 131 15.37 3.64 -6.93
C GLY A 131 15.56 5.08 -7.39
N PRO A 132 14.50 5.70 -7.90
CA PRO A 132 14.53 7.10 -8.32
C PRO A 132 14.77 8.01 -7.11
N GLY A 133 15.69 8.97 -7.26
CA GLY A 133 16.00 9.95 -6.22
C GLY A 133 14.87 10.96 -5.96
N THR A 134 13.83 10.98 -6.79
CA THR A 134 12.71 11.90 -6.68
C THR A 134 11.38 11.19 -6.70
N TRP A 135 10.46 11.66 -5.86
CA TRP A 135 9.13 11.13 -5.69
C TRP A 135 8.08 12.23 -5.79
N ARG A 136 6.90 11.87 -6.25
CA ARG A 136 5.70 12.70 -6.18
C ARG A 136 4.83 12.22 -5.04
N THR A 137 4.04 13.13 -4.46
CA THR A 137 3.05 12.80 -3.44
C THR A 137 1.75 13.54 -3.70
N GLY A 138 0.63 12.86 -3.52
CA GLY A 138 -0.71 13.43 -3.57
C GLY A 138 -1.47 13.07 -2.31
N LEU A 139 -2.18 14.04 -1.75
CA LEU A 139 -2.91 13.90 -0.48
C LEU A 139 -4.36 14.31 -0.68
N ALA A 140 -5.30 13.46 -0.25
CA ALA A 140 -6.71 13.79 -0.13
C ALA A 140 -7.21 13.58 1.30
N LEU A 141 -8.01 14.52 1.78
CA LEU A 141 -8.62 14.48 3.11
C LEU A 141 -10.12 14.24 3.04
N PHE A 142 -10.61 13.33 3.88
CA PHE A 142 -12.02 13.20 4.17
C PHE A 142 -12.38 14.12 5.37
N PRO A 143 -13.46 14.90 5.32
CA PRO A 143 -14.40 15.04 4.20
C PRO A 143 -14.07 16.18 3.22
N ASP A 144 -13.01 16.95 3.45
CA ASP A 144 -12.73 18.24 2.78
C ASP A 144 -12.48 18.09 1.28
N ASP A 145 -11.78 17.04 0.87
CA ASP A 145 -11.43 16.77 -0.54
C ASP A 145 -12.41 15.79 -1.23
N GLY A 146 -13.30 15.15 -0.46
CA GLY A 146 -14.30 14.21 -0.98
C GLY A 146 -14.97 13.39 0.11
N VAL A 147 -16.15 12.87 -0.19
CA VAL A 147 -16.98 12.11 0.76
C VAL A 147 -17.16 10.64 0.34
N ASP A 148 -16.49 10.22 -0.72
CA ASP A 148 -16.47 8.86 -1.23
C ASP A 148 -15.09 8.46 -1.75
N VAL A 149 -14.84 7.16 -1.88
CA VAL A 149 -13.55 6.61 -2.29
C VAL A 149 -13.12 7.10 -3.68
N PRO A 150 -13.97 7.06 -4.73
CA PRO A 150 -13.59 7.52 -6.06
C PRO A 150 -13.13 8.98 -6.07
N THR A 151 -13.85 9.86 -5.37
CA THR A 151 -13.51 11.29 -5.30
C THR A 151 -12.19 11.52 -4.59
N LEU A 152 -11.96 10.86 -3.44
CA LEU A 152 -10.70 10.95 -2.69
C LEU A 152 -9.52 10.46 -3.54
N PHE A 153 -9.66 9.34 -4.23
CA PHE A 153 -8.60 8.80 -5.10
C PHE A 153 -8.32 9.71 -6.29
N GLN A 154 -9.36 10.29 -6.88
CA GLN A 154 -9.22 11.25 -7.96
C GLN A 154 -8.46 12.50 -7.51
N VAL A 155 -8.81 13.06 -6.35
CA VAL A 155 -8.11 14.24 -5.79
C VAL A 155 -6.66 13.91 -5.46
N ALA A 156 -6.37 12.78 -4.81
CA ALA A 156 -5.01 12.35 -4.53
C ALA A 156 -4.19 12.16 -5.82
N THR A 157 -4.76 11.54 -6.85
CA THR A 157 -4.12 11.36 -8.17
C THR A 157 -3.85 12.70 -8.86
N ARG A 158 -4.80 13.63 -8.83
CA ARG A 158 -4.59 14.97 -9.40
C ARG A 158 -3.45 15.70 -8.70
N LYS A 159 -3.46 15.75 -7.36
CA LYS A 159 -2.41 16.40 -6.57
C LYS A 159 -1.05 15.72 -6.75
N LEU A 160 -1.02 14.39 -6.95
CA LEU A 160 0.18 13.64 -7.31
C LEU A 160 0.78 14.13 -8.64
N SER A 161 -0.07 14.39 -9.65
CA SER A 161 0.37 14.89 -10.95
C SER A 161 0.87 16.34 -10.90
N GLU A 162 0.31 17.15 -10.02
CA GLU A 162 0.68 18.56 -9.79
C GLU A 162 1.96 18.71 -8.96
N ASP A 163 2.38 17.68 -8.22
CA ASP A 163 3.63 17.73 -7.44
C ASP A 163 4.85 17.75 -8.35
N VAL A 164 5.40 18.93 -8.54
CA VAL A 164 6.56 19.20 -9.44
C VAL A 164 7.85 18.59 -8.89
N GLY A 165 7.83 18.05 -7.67
CA GLY A 165 8.97 17.38 -7.05
C GLY A 165 10.18 18.30 -6.97
N ILE A 166 10.24 19.15 -5.97
CA ILE A 166 11.49 19.85 -5.68
C ILE A 166 12.50 18.80 -5.23
N ALA A 167 13.55 18.60 -6.02
CA ALA A 167 14.71 17.83 -5.57
C ALA A 167 15.29 18.59 -4.35
N VAL A 168 15.36 17.89 -3.23
CA VAL A 168 16.06 18.37 -2.02
C VAL A 168 17.51 17.97 -2.12
#